data_871295a5eb3eb9413f3d96e5fdd2e9e3
#
_entry.id   871295a5eb3eb9413f3d96e5fdd2e9e3
#
_cell.length_a   1.000
_cell.length_b   1.000
_cell.length_c   1.000
_cell.angle_alpha   90.00
_cell.angle_beta   90.00
_cell.angle_gamma   90.00
#
_symmetry.space_group_name_H-M   'P 1'
#
loop_
_entity.id
_entity.type
_entity.pdbx_description
1 polymer ?
#
loop_
_entity_poly.entity_id
_entity_poly.type
_entity_poly.pdbx_seq_one_letter_code
_entity_poly.pdbx_strand_id
1 'polypeptide(L)'
;MTYKLFLSLLLIILVGCSESLDIDVSFGSSDSAHQGIDNAFKSTYVPMYSQPILFRSANIYDGLGGEFLNYDLLLSDGSIKEIGKSISAPGVMVVDAIDKWITPGIIDIHSHMGVYSAPGVSTSSDGNEATSPVTAEVWAEHSLWTQDPQFALALKGGVTT
;
A
#
# COMPACT_ATOMS: atom_id res chain seq x y z
N MET A 1 -51.77 -57.97 -16.04
CA MET A 1 -51.70 -57.21 -14.77
C MET A 1 -50.47 -56.31 -14.86
N THR A 2 -50.68 -55.08 -15.31
CA THR A 2 -49.62 -54.12 -15.60
C THR A 2 -49.64 -53.00 -14.56
N TYR A 3 -48.65 -52.94 -13.67
CA TYR A 3 -48.47 -51.84 -12.71
C TYR A 3 -47.75 -50.69 -13.41
N LYS A 4 -48.42 -49.57 -13.57
CA LYS A 4 -47.85 -48.30 -13.99
C LYS A 4 -47.31 -47.64 -12.74
N LEU A 5 -45.97 -47.56 -12.64
CA LEU A 5 -45.27 -46.76 -11.62
C LEU A 5 -45.28 -45.30 -12.05
N PHE A 6 -46.01 -44.44 -11.34
CA PHE A 6 -45.92 -43.00 -11.49
C PHE A 6 -44.67 -42.48 -10.76
N LEU A 7 -43.67 -42.13 -11.51
CA LEU A 7 -42.49 -41.43 -10.98
C LEU A 7 -42.79 -39.92 -11.01
N SER A 8 -43.15 -39.39 -9.84
CA SER A 8 -43.34 -37.96 -9.64
C SER A 8 -41.96 -37.33 -9.47
N LEU A 9 -41.47 -36.62 -10.51
CA LEU A 9 -40.23 -35.89 -10.50
C LEU A 9 -40.49 -34.56 -9.82
N LEU A 10 -40.12 -34.45 -8.54
CA LEU A 10 -40.15 -33.18 -7.77
C LEU A 10 -38.96 -32.33 -8.19
N LEU A 11 -39.17 -31.36 -9.09
CA LEU A 11 -38.20 -30.39 -9.51
C LEU A 11 -38.10 -29.31 -8.42
N ILE A 12 -37.11 -29.43 -7.53
CA ILE A 12 -36.78 -28.36 -6.56
C ILE A 12 -35.96 -27.32 -7.32
N ILE A 13 -36.59 -26.22 -7.67
CA ILE A 13 -35.92 -25.03 -8.19
C ILE A 13 -35.28 -24.34 -6.98
N LEU A 14 -33.98 -24.53 -6.78
CA LEU A 14 -33.18 -23.71 -5.89
C LEU A 14 -32.96 -22.35 -6.57
N VAL A 15 -33.86 -21.41 -6.30
CA VAL A 15 -33.61 -19.99 -6.59
C VAL A 15 -32.57 -19.53 -5.56
N GLY A 16 -31.29 -19.65 -5.93
CA GLY A 16 -30.22 -19.00 -5.19
C GLY A 16 -30.33 -17.50 -5.44
N CYS A 17 -30.82 -16.75 -4.47
CA CYS A 17 -30.56 -15.32 -4.41
C CYS A 17 -29.07 -15.11 -4.24
N SER A 18 -28.37 -14.77 -5.32
CA SER A 18 -27.09 -14.12 -5.23
C SER A 18 -27.36 -12.64 -4.95
N GLU A 19 -27.60 -12.31 -3.69
CA GLU A 19 -27.40 -10.94 -3.25
C GLU A 19 -25.89 -10.70 -3.25
N SER A 20 -25.41 -10.01 -4.27
CA SER A 20 -24.13 -9.36 -4.20
C SER A 20 -24.21 -8.35 -3.05
N LEU A 21 -23.59 -8.66 -1.94
CA LEU A 21 -23.28 -7.67 -0.92
C LEU A 21 -22.28 -6.70 -1.56
N ASP A 22 -22.80 -5.65 -2.20
CA ASP A 22 -22.02 -4.46 -2.48
C ASP A 22 -21.67 -3.84 -1.12
N ILE A 23 -20.58 -4.28 -0.55
CA ILE A 23 -19.96 -3.58 0.57
C ILE A 23 -19.37 -2.30 -0.05
N ASP A 24 -20.18 -1.25 -0.03
CA ASP A 24 -19.69 0.10 -0.28
C ASP A 24 -18.78 0.47 0.91
N VAL A 25 -17.49 0.08 0.81
CA VAL A 25 -16.46 0.56 1.71
C VAL A 25 -16.17 2.00 1.31
N SER A 26 -17.07 2.90 1.67
CA SER A 26 -16.74 4.30 1.73
C SER A 26 -15.68 4.43 2.83
N PHE A 27 -14.41 4.48 2.47
CA PHE A 27 -13.40 5.07 3.31
C PHE A 27 -13.85 6.52 3.52
N GLY A 28 -14.57 6.76 4.61
CA GLY A 28 -14.82 8.09 5.07
C GLY A 28 -13.46 8.77 5.15
N SER A 29 -13.32 9.91 4.47
CA SER A 29 -12.14 10.73 4.58
C SER A 29 -11.82 10.86 6.07
N SER A 30 -10.58 10.57 6.45
CA SER A 30 -10.09 10.63 7.83
C SER A 30 -10.14 12.04 8.43
N ASP A 31 -10.80 12.97 7.78
CA ASP A 31 -10.93 14.36 8.16
C ASP A 31 -11.72 14.60 9.47
N SER A 32 -12.51 13.61 9.89
CA SER A 32 -13.35 13.80 11.10
C SER A 32 -12.64 13.44 12.41
N ALA A 33 -11.55 12.69 12.39
CA ALA A 33 -10.83 12.30 13.62
C ALA A 33 -9.79 13.35 14.08
N HIS A 34 -9.45 14.33 13.25
CA HIS A 34 -8.40 15.30 13.50
C HIS A 34 -8.92 16.74 13.77
N GLN A 35 -10.23 16.95 13.88
CA GLN A 35 -10.82 18.29 14.07
C GLN A 35 -10.42 19.01 15.37
N GLY A 36 -9.69 18.37 16.27
CA GLY A 36 -9.19 19.00 17.51
C GLY A 36 -7.73 19.50 17.43
N ILE A 37 -6.98 19.13 16.38
CA ILE A 37 -5.52 19.43 16.29
C ILE A 37 -5.20 20.39 15.14
N ASP A 38 -6.19 20.82 14.37
CA ASP A 38 -6.04 21.59 13.13
C ASP A 38 -5.26 22.91 13.26
N ASN A 39 -4.88 23.34 14.46
CA ASN A 39 -4.17 24.60 14.67
C ASN A 39 -2.86 24.50 15.46
N ALA A 40 -2.44 23.32 15.93
CA ALA A 40 -1.26 23.25 16.78
C ALA A 40 0.03 23.44 15.96
N PHE A 41 0.21 22.66 14.90
CA PHE A 41 1.41 22.75 14.04
C PHE A 41 1.09 22.34 12.61
N LYS A 42 1.43 23.21 11.67
CA LYS A 42 1.39 22.84 10.25
C LYS A 42 2.59 21.95 9.93
N SER A 43 2.36 20.88 9.16
CA SER A 43 3.45 20.08 8.64
C SER A 43 4.42 20.96 7.85
N THR A 44 5.69 20.87 8.18
CA THR A 44 6.78 21.51 7.43
C THR A 44 7.33 20.60 6.34
N TYR A 45 6.75 19.39 6.20
CA TYR A 45 7.18 18.45 5.17
C TYR A 45 6.86 19.00 3.79
N VAL A 46 7.88 19.08 2.98
CA VAL A 46 7.77 19.39 1.56
C VAL A 46 8.32 18.18 0.80
N PRO A 47 7.52 17.55 -0.07
CA PRO A 47 8.01 16.45 -0.89
C PRO A 47 9.25 16.90 -1.67
N MET A 48 10.29 16.07 -1.66
CA MET A 48 11.47 16.34 -2.47
C MET A 48 11.08 16.28 -3.95
N TYR A 49 11.57 17.25 -4.70
CA TYR A 49 11.42 17.23 -6.15
C TYR A 49 12.10 15.97 -6.71
N SER A 50 11.36 15.21 -7.50
CA SER A 50 11.88 14.10 -8.28
C SER A 50 11.85 14.44 -9.76
N GLN A 51 12.96 14.22 -10.45
CA GLN A 51 12.99 14.39 -11.91
C GLN A 51 12.09 13.34 -12.55
N PRO A 52 11.46 13.67 -13.67
CA PRO A 52 10.73 12.67 -14.45
C PRO A 52 11.66 11.54 -14.91
N ILE A 53 11.14 10.32 -14.87
CA ILE A 53 11.88 9.10 -15.26
C ILE A 53 10.97 8.24 -16.14
N LEU A 54 11.54 7.74 -17.22
CA LEU A 54 10.91 6.78 -18.12
C LEU A 54 11.61 5.42 -18.00
N PHE A 55 10.91 4.43 -17.49
CA PHE A 55 11.36 3.05 -17.52
C PHE A 55 10.92 2.41 -18.83
N ARG A 56 11.85 1.82 -19.56
CA ARG A 56 11.60 1.18 -20.85
C ARG A 56 11.50 -0.33 -20.70
N SER A 57 10.47 -0.89 -21.35
CA SER A 57 10.29 -2.34 -21.54
C SER A 57 10.28 -3.13 -20.24
N ALA A 58 9.70 -2.58 -19.19
CA ALA A 58 9.53 -3.27 -17.92
C ALA A 58 8.39 -4.29 -17.95
N ASN A 59 8.43 -5.25 -17.05
CA ASN A 59 7.27 -6.02 -16.66
C ASN A 59 6.66 -5.35 -15.42
N ILE A 60 5.36 -5.09 -15.43
CA ILE A 60 4.72 -4.25 -14.41
C ILE A 60 3.54 -5.00 -13.83
N TYR A 61 3.47 -5.09 -12.49
CA TYR A 61 2.25 -5.40 -11.76
C TYR A 61 1.66 -4.10 -11.21
N ASP A 62 0.36 -3.87 -11.43
CA ASP A 62 -0.30 -2.63 -11.00
C ASP A 62 -0.84 -2.68 -9.56
N GLY A 63 -0.79 -3.84 -8.92
CA GLY A 63 -1.35 -4.06 -7.58
C GLY A 63 -2.87 -4.26 -7.56
N LEU A 64 -3.53 -4.19 -8.71
CA LEU A 64 -4.97 -4.39 -8.89
C LEU A 64 -5.29 -5.69 -9.63
N GLY A 65 -4.27 -6.53 -9.89
CA GLY A 65 -4.36 -7.78 -10.63
C GLY A 65 -3.99 -7.65 -12.10
N GLY A 66 -3.61 -6.46 -12.56
CA GLY A 66 -3.10 -6.23 -13.91
C GLY A 66 -1.61 -6.58 -14.04
N GLU A 67 -1.27 -7.22 -15.16
CA GLU A 67 0.10 -7.55 -15.56
C GLU A 67 0.38 -6.97 -16.94
N PHE A 68 1.44 -6.17 -17.05
CA PHE A 68 1.85 -5.54 -18.28
C PHE A 68 3.27 -5.98 -18.64
N LEU A 69 3.42 -6.81 -19.66
CA LEU A 69 4.72 -7.34 -20.08
C LEU A 69 5.34 -6.46 -21.18
N ASN A 70 6.60 -6.07 -20.98
CA ASN A 70 7.35 -5.21 -21.89
C ASN A 70 6.63 -3.86 -22.15
N TYR A 71 6.21 -3.19 -21.07
CA TYR A 71 5.61 -1.87 -21.10
C TYR A 71 6.58 -0.81 -20.60
N ASP A 72 6.38 0.41 -21.08
CA ASP A 72 7.04 1.59 -20.57
C ASP A 72 6.22 2.17 -19.40
N LEU A 73 6.92 2.75 -18.44
CA LEU A 73 6.32 3.47 -17.31
C LEU A 73 6.95 4.85 -17.21
N LEU A 74 6.13 5.89 -17.33
CA LEU A 74 6.54 7.27 -17.11
C LEU A 74 6.12 7.75 -15.72
N LEU A 75 7.10 8.11 -14.91
CA LEU A 75 6.90 8.79 -13.64
C LEU A 75 7.22 10.28 -13.78
N SER A 76 6.38 11.15 -13.25
CA SER A 76 6.62 12.59 -13.18
C SER A 76 5.80 13.19 -12.05
N ASP A 77 6.34 14.21 -11.40
CA ASP A 77 5.67 14.95 -10.32
C ASP A 77 5.13 14.04 -9.20
N GLY A 78 5.91 13.03 -8.84
CA GLY A 78 5.55 12.08 -7.79
C GLY A 78 4.38 11.14 -8.15
N SER A 79 4.03 11.01 -9.43
CA SER A 79 2.88 10.25 -9.89
C SER A 79 3.23 9.40 -11.11
N ILE A 80 2.49 8.30 -11.29
CA ILE A 80 2.47 7.56 -12.55
C ILE A 80 1.70 8.40 -13.56
N LYS A 81 2.38 8.85 -14.60
CA LYS A 81 1.76 9.63 -15.67
C LYS A 81 1.20 8.77 -16.79
N GLU A 82 1.91 7.71 -17.13
CA GLU A 82 1.51 6.85 -18.23
C GLU A 82 2.12 5.45 -18.09
N ILE A 83 1.33 4.44 -18.42
CA ILE A 83 1.77 3.07 -18.66
C ILE A 83 1.37 2.74 -20.11
N GLY A 84 2.32 2.42 -20.94
CA GLY A 84 2.04 2.21 -22.37
C GLY A 84 3.19 1.53 -23.10
N LYS A 85 3.07 1.43 -24.41
CA LYS A 85 4.17 0.98 -25.27
C LYS A 85 4.71 2.14 -26.05
N SER A 86 6.05 2.24 -26.14
CA SER A 86 6.74 3.26 -26.93
C SER A 86 6.38 4.70 -26.53
N ILE A 87 6.32 4.96 -25.21
CA ILE A 87 6.03 6.30 -24.68
C ILE A 87 7.08 7.29 -25.17
N SER A 88 6.62 8.43 -25.70
CA SER A 88 7.49 9.52 -26.11
C SER A 88 7.62 10.54 -24.98
N ALA A 89 8.82 10.64 -24.41
CA ALA A 89 9.13 11.58 -23.33
C ALA A 89 10.49 12.24 -23.61
N PRO A 90 10.57 13.20 -24.52
CA PRO A 90 11.83 13.84 -24.88
C PRO A 90 12.42 14.61 -23.70
N GLY A 91 13.74 14.45 -23.49
CA GLY A 91 14.46 15.13 -22.41
C GLY A 91 14.31 14.51 -21.02
N VAL A 92 13.56 13.43 -20.88
CA VAL A 92 13.39 12.68 -19.64
C VAL A 92 14.50 11.66 -19.49
N MET A 93 14.96 11.42 -18.26
CA MET A 93 15.89 10.34 -17.95
C MET A 93 15.26 8.99 -18.31
N VAL A 94 15.97 8.18 -19.09
CA VAL A 94 15.50 6.85 -19.51
C VAL A 94 16.29 5.78 -18.76
N VAL A 95 15.56 4.85 -18.17
CA VAL A 95 16.10 3.66 -17.52
C VAL A 95 15.70 2.43 -18.35
N ASP A 96 16.68 1.67 -18.79
CA ASP A 96 16.43 0.37 -19.39
C ASP A 96 15.97 -0.62 -18.34
N ALA A 97 14.74 -1.10 -18.49
CA ALA A 97 14.09 -2.01 -17.57
C ALA A 97 13.73 -3.36 -18.21
N ILE A 98 14.41 -3.71 -19.32
CA ILE A 98 14.24 -5.03 -19.93
C ILE A 98 14.48 -6.12 -18.86
N ASP A 99 13.60 -7.11 -18.81
CA ASP A 99 13.62 -8.21 -17.84
C ASP A 99 13.55 -7.78 -16.36
N LYS A 100 13.22 -6.52 -16.08
CA LYS A 100 12.98 -6.03 -14.74
C LYS A 100 11.48 -6.04 -14.43
N TRP A 101 11.18 -6.20 -13.16
CA TRP A 101 9.82 -6.12 -12.64
C TRP A 101 9.64 -4.82 -11.85
N ILE A 102 8.55 -4.14 -12.12
CA ILE A 102 8.09 -2.98 -11.36
C ILE A 102 6.80 -3.37 -10.66
N THR A 103 6.74 -3.13 -9.38
CA THR A 103 5.58 -3.42 -8.54
C THR A 103 5.26 -2.20 -7.67
N PRO A 104 4.06 -2.09 -7.13
CA PRO A 104 3.81 -1.18 -6.02
C PRO A 104 4.78 -1.45 -4.87
N GLY A 105 5.08 -0.43 -4.08
CA GLY A 105 5.88 -0.58 -2.88
C GLY A 105 5.18 -1.47 -1.85
N ILE A 106 5.98 -2.15 -1.04
CA ILE A 106 5.48 -3.00 0.05
C ILE A 106 4.98 -2.09 1.17
N ILE A 107 3.80 -2.40 1.69
CA ILE A 107 3.23 -1.76 2.88
C ILE A 107 3.46 -2.69 4.06
N ASP A 108 4.21 -2.22 5.05
CA ASP A 108 4.42 -2.91 6.32
C ASP A 108 3.43 -2.36 7.35
N ILE A 109 2.42 -3.13 7.68
CA ILE A 109 1.35 -2.72 8.60
C ILE A 109 1.74 -2.80 10.07
N HIS A 110 2.91 -3.32 10.40
CA HIS A 110 3.41 -3.42 11.75
C HIS A 110 4.93 -3.31 11.78
N SER A 111 5.43 -2.16 12.16
CA SER A 111 6.87 -1.90 12.23
C SER A 111 7.26 -1.29 13.58
N HIS A 112 8.46 -1.59 14.01
CA HIS A 112 9.09 -0.98 15.18
C HIS A 112 10.29 -0.09 14.80
N MET A 113 10.48 0.17 13.52
CA MET A 113 11.55 1.04 13.04
C MET A 113 11.47 2.43 13.68
N GLY A 114 12.60 2.94 14.12
CA GLY A 114 12.70 4.21 14.79
C GLY A 114 12.36 4.17 16.28
N VAL A 115 11.63 3.17 16.75
CA VAL A 115 11.29 2.99 18.17
C VAL A 115 12.19 1.96 18.84
N TYR A 116 12.50 0.86 18.13
CA TYR A 116 13.59 -0.06 18.43
C TYR A 116 14.69 0.10 17.39
N SER A 117 15.43 1.16 17.51
CA SER A 117 16.41 1.53 16.48
C SER A 117 17.64 0.65 16.45
N ALA A 118 18.31 0.60 15.31
CA ALA A 118 19.57 -0.10 15.15
C ALA A 118 20.79 0.85 15.40
N PRO A 119 21.86 0.37 16.06
CA PRO A 119 21.99 -0.94 16.73
C PRO A 119 21.10 -1.03 17.97
N GLY A 120 20.59 -2.23 18.27
CA GLY A 120 19.78 -2.48 19.44
C GLY A 120 20.57 -2.30 20.74
N VAL A 121 20.36 -1.17 21.39
CA VAL A 121 20.91 -0.85 22.73
C VAL A 121 19.78 -0.47 23.65
N SER A 122 19.98 -0.66 24.96
CA SER A 122 18.92 -0.40 25.95
C SER A 122 18.38 1.03 25.93
N THR A 123 19.23 2.00 25.58
CA THR A 123 18.86 3.41 25.48
C THR A 123 18.03 3.75 24.23
N SER A 124 17.92 2.82 23.31
CA SER A 124 17.14 2.95 22.06
C SER A 124 15.99 1.93 22.02
N SER A 125 15.52 1.49 23.19
CA SER A 125 14.46 0.50 23.33
C SER A 125 13.26 1.14 24.01
N ASP A 126 12.51 1.94 23.22
CA ASP A 126 11.41 2.78 23.74
C ASP A 126 10.05 2.35 23.14
N GLY A 127 9.92 1.08 22.82
CA GLY A 127 8.76 0.56 22.13
C GLY A 127 7.62 0.06 23.04
N ASN A 128 7.84 -0.01 24.36
CA ASN A 128 6.81 -0.47 25.29
C ASN A 128 6.69 0.51 26.45
N GLU A 129 5.52 1.05 26.66
CA GLU A 129 5.16 1.77 27.86
C GLU A 129 4.74 0.78 28.95
N ALA A 130 5.39 0.82 30.09
CA ALA A 130 5.19 -0.12 31.19
C ALA A 130 4.90 0.57 32.55
N THR A 131 4.61 1.86 32.54
CA THR A 131 4.38 2.65 33.78
C THR A 131 3.02 2.37 34.40
N SER A 132 2.03 1.91 33.61
CA SER A 132 0.67 1.64 34.06
C SER A 132 0.06 0.51 33.25
N PRO A 133 -0.93 -0.22 33.81
CA PRO A 133 -1.71 -1.22 33.05
C PRO A 133 -2.49 -0.65 31.86
N VAL A 134 -2.77 0.65 31.87
CA VAL A 134 -3.43 1.38 30.78
C VAL A 134 -2.63 2.64 30.51
N THR A 135 -2.15 2.79 29.28
CA THR A 135 -1.29 3.89 28.83
C THR A 135 -1.77 4.43 27.48
N ALA A 136 -3.10 4.53 27.31
CA ALA A 136 -3.71 4.97 26.06
C ALA A 136 -3.36 6.41 25.66
N GLU A 137 -2.86 7.22 26.59
CA GLU A 137 -2.37 8.58 26.38
C GLU A 137 -0.97 8.65 25.78
N VAL A 138 -0.24 7.53 25.73
CA VAL A 138 1.12 7.49 25.18
C VAL A 138 1.07 7.36 23.65
N TRP A 139 1.83 8.20 22.99
CA TRP A 139 1.89 8.27 21.54
C TRP A 139 3.28 7.81 21.07
N ALA A 140 3.33 6.78 20.27
CA ALA A 140 4.58 6.20 19.76
C ALA A 140 5.42 7.19 18.93
N GLU A 141 4.79 8.19 18.32
CA GLU A 141 5.47 9.23 17.55
C GLU A 141 6.49 10.03 18.37
N HIS A 142 6.30 10.14 19.69
CA HIS A 142 7.22 10.85 20.58
C HIS A 142 8.53 10.06 20.81
N SER A 143 8.51 8.75 20.58
CA SER A 143 9.67 7.86 20.71
C SER A 143 10.41 7.66 19.38
N LEU A 144 9.91 8.24 18.29
CA LEU A 144 10.43 7.98 16.95
C LEU A 144 11.80 8.66 16.74
N TRP A 145 12.83 7.86 16.54
CA TRP A 145 14.14 8.33 16.09
C TRP A 145 14.25 8.27 14.56
N THR A 146 14.12 9.43 13.94
CA THR A 146 14.05 9.55 12.46
C THR A 146 15.35 9.24 11.73
N GLN A 147 16.47 9.13 12.46
CA GLN A 147 17.80 8.80 11.88
C GLN A 147 18.14 7.31 11.96
N ASP A 148 17.18 6.48 12.37
CA ASP A 148 17.36 5.03 12.42
C ASP A 148 17.75 4.49 11.02
N PRO A 149 18.91 3.83 10.89
CA PRO A 149 19.36 3.29 9.61
C PRO A 149 18.42 2.22 9.03
N GLN A 150 17.54 1.65 9.84
CA GLN A 150 16.56 0.68 9.39
C GLN A 150 15.61 1.26 8.34
N PHE A 151 15.27 2.56 8.40
CA PHE A 151 14.43 3.20 7.38
C PHE A 151 15.05 3.10 5.98
N ALA A 152 16.35 3.40 5.87
CA ALA A 152 17.04 3.30 4.59
C ALA A 152 17.16 1.86 4.09
N LEU A 153 17.32 0.90 5.01
CA LEU A 153 17.39 -0.52 4.66
C LEU A 153 16.04 -1.06 4.22
N ALA A 154 14.97 -0.70 4.91
CA ALA A 154 13.61 -1.09 4.54
C ALA A 154 13.23 -0.53 3.16
N LEU A 155 13.52 0.74 2.92
CA LEU A 155 13.28 1.36 1.61
C LEU A 155 14.06 0.66 0.48
N LYS A 156 15.34 0.28 0.72
CA LYS A 156 16.12 -0.51 -0.24
C LYS A 156 15.53 -1.91 -0.46
N GLY A 157 14.83 -2.45 0.52
CA GLY A 157 14.10 -3.71 0.42
C GLY A 157 12.74 -3.58 -0.27
N GLY A 158 12.33 -2.38 -0.64
CA GLY A 158 11.04 -2.11 -1.31
C GLY A 158 9.89 -1.80 -0.37
N VAL A 159 10.11 -1.66 0.92
CA VAL A 159 9.10 -1.20 1.88
C VAL A 159 9.00 0.32 1.76
N THR A 160 7.81 0.83 1.42
CA THR A 160 7.58 2.26 1.15
C THR A 160 6.61 2.90 2.13
N THR A 161 5.87 2.05 2.89
CA THR A 161 4.86 2.51 3.85
C THR A 161 4.80 1.57 5.04
#